data_759daea4941140835cf397ee91c58f94
#
_entry.id   759daea4941140835cf397ee91c58f94
#
_cell.length_a   1.000
_cell.length_b   1.000
_cell.length_c   1.000
_cell.angle_alpha   90.00
_cell.angle_beta   90.00
_cell.angle_gamma   90.00
#
_symmetry.space_group_name_H-M   'P 1'
#
loop_
_entity.id
_entity.type
_entity.pdbx_description
1 polymer ?
#
loop_
_entity_poly.entity_id
_entity_poly.type
_entity_poly.pdbx_seq_one_letter_code
_entity_poly.pdbx_strand_id
1 'polypeptide(L)'
;MQKIIVGAPDAGQRLDKFLLKFFKEADKGFLYKMLRKKNITLNGKKADGNEKLTAGDELTFFFSRETFEKFRGVPTVAGPSGPAGDVKEKIAAAAPAPKTAAVPASELSKLRVVFEDEHVLFADKPAGLLTQKAKADDVSLNDLITAYLAGKNTGALTFSAGTANRLDRGTSGLVAAGRTLAGQQLLTALLRERLIGKYYWCIVSGRLSAPLHLKQYYAKDEVSNTASLSDKPFPGALTAELEAVPAAPLKEGFTLLRVHLITGRTHQIRAQLAAAGHPVLGDGKYGDVRINQAFSAAHAYPLRHQLLHAREMHFPASEEGAAERLGLSETAAAEWRALAGKTVSAPLPASFLTCLRILGGEANGE
;
A
#
# COMPACT_ATOMS: atom_id res chain seq x y z
N MET A 1 5.71 15.01 -34.99
CA MET A 1 4.59 15.29 -34.05
C MET A 1 4.24 13.99 -33.37
N GLN A 2 4.25 13.95 -32.03
CA GLN A 2 3.89 12.76 -31.24
C GLN A 2 2.62 13.05 -30.45
N LYS A 3 1.76 12.05 -30.31
CA LYS A 3 0.53 12.14 -29.54
C LYS A 3 0.46 11.01 -28.53
N ILE A 4 0.00 11.31 -27.33
CA ILE A 4 -0.33 10.32 -26.30
C ILE A 4 -1.72 10.60 -25.78
N ILE A 5 -2.44 9.53 -25.42
CA ILE A 5 -3.71 9.61 -24.75
C ILE A 5 -3.51 9.24 -23.27
N VAL A 6 -4.02 10.07 -22.39
CA VAL A 6 -3.96 9.85 -20.94
C VAL A 6 -4.91 8.72 -20.58
N GLY A 7 -4.36 7.65 -20.00
CA GLY A 7 -5.16 6.53 -19.52
C GLY A 7 -5.79 6.78 -18.14
N ALA A 8 -6.79 5.97 -17.77
CA ALA A 8 -7.40 6.00 -16.44
C ALA A 8 -6.38 5.92 -15.28
N PRO A 9 -5.29 5.14 -15.35
CA PRO A 9 -4.29 5.08 -14.28
C PRO A 9 -3.58 6.41 -14.00
N ASP A 10 -3.46 7.28 -15.00
CA ASP A 10 -2.76 8.56 -14.92
C ASP A 10 -3.71 9.76 -14.70
N ALA A 11 -5.01 9.57 -14.80
CA ALA A 11 -6.01 10.62 -14.61
C ALA A 11 -5.95 11.22 -13.20
N GLY A 12 -6.32 12.51 -13.07
CA GLY A 12 -6.30 13.24 -11.81
C GLY A 12 -4.95 13.87 -11.46
N GLN A 13 -3.87 13.60 -12.23
CA GLN A 13 -2.59 14.29 -12.07
C GLN A 13 -2.66 15.72 -12.64
N ARG A 14 -1.85 16.61 -12.08
CA ARG A 14 -1.56 17.88 -12.76
C ARG A 14 -0.65 17.62 -13.96
N LEU A 15 -0.89 18.33 -15.04
CA LEU A 15 -0.13 18.20 -16.29
C LEU A 15 1.39 18.40 -16.08
N ASP A 16 1.81 19.37 -15.25
CA ASP A 16 3.24 19.60 -14.97
C ASP A 16 3.89 18.39 -14.26
N LYS A 17 3.17 17.77 -13.33
CA LYS A 17 3.65 16.58 -12.61
C LYS A 17 3.70 15.35 -13.50
N PHE A 18 2.71 15.20 -14.37
CA PHE A 18 2.70 14.16 -15.39
C PHE A 18 3.91 14.31 -16.33
N LEU A 19 4.12 15.50 -16.89
CA LEU A 19 5.22 15.76 -17.83
C LEU A 19 6.59 15.52 -17.20
N LEU A 20 6.81 15.91 -15.94
CA LEU A 20 8.06 15.66 -15.22
C LEU A 20 8.36 14.17 -15.01
N LYS A 21 7.33 13.36 -14.78
CA LYS A 21 7.47 11.91 -14.65
C LYS A 21 7.64 11.23 -16.01
N PHE A 22 6.98 11.76 -17.04
CA PHE A 22 6.99 11.20 -18.39
C PHE A 22 8.32 11.46 -19.09
N PHE A 23 8.85 12.67 -18.95
CA PHE A 23 10.14 13.10 -19.50
C PHE A 23 11.19 13.16 -18.38
N LYS A 24 11.75 12.01 -18.03
CA LYS A 24 12.67 11.87 -16.89
C LYS A 24 13.96 12.67 -17.01
N GLU A 25 14.41 12.91 -18.27
CA GLU A 25 15.63 13.62 -18.57
C GLU A 25 15.40 15.11 -18.91
N ALA A 26 14.15 15.60 -18.79
CA ALA A 26 13.82 16.99 -19.03
C ALA A 26 13.73 17.77 -17.70
N ASP A 27 14.35 18.94 -17.65
CA ASP A 27 14.18 19.82 -16.51
C ASP A 27 12.82 20.55 -16.54
N LYS A 28 12.39 21.03 -15.36
CA LYS A 28 11.14 21.74 -15.19
C LYS A 28 11.05 23.00 -16.04
N GLY A 29 12.16 23.75 -16.18
CA GLY A 29 12.21 24.99 -16.94
C GLY A 29 11.95 24.74 -18.42
N PHE A 30 12.56 23.68 -18.97
CA PHE A 30 12.33 23.25 -20.35
C PHE A 30 10.85 22.93 -20.59
N LEU A 31 10.23 22.13 -19.75
CA LEU A 31 8.82 21.72 -19.92
C LEU A 31 7.87 22.93 -19.90
N TYR A 32 8.05 23.86 -18.95
CA TYR A 32 7.26 25.09 -18.92
C TYR A 32 7.50 26.01 -20.14
N LYS A 33 8.74 26.04 -20.66
CA LYS A 33 9.06 26.74 -21.91
C LYS A 33 8.33 26.13 -23.11
N MET A 34 8.23 24.79 -23.15
CA MET A 34 7.50 24.07 -24.21
C MET A 34 5.99 24.31 -24.14
N LEU A 35 5.39 24.33 -22.96
CA LEU A 35 3.99 24.69 -22.75
C LEU A 35 3.70 26.11 -23.21
N ARG A 36 4.52 27.12 -22.78
CA ARG A 36 4.37 28.51 -23.19
C ARG A 36 4.42 28.70 -24.70
N LYS A 37 5.33 27.97 -25.39
CA LYS A 37 5.53 28.04 -26.83
C LYS A 37 4.52 27.22 -27.63
N LYS A 38 3.53 26.58 -26.97
CA LYS A 38 2.57 25.66 -27.58
C LYS A 38 3.23 24.44 -28.26
N ASN A 39 4.47 24.12 -27.88
CA ASN A 39 5.15 22.91 -28.33
C ASN A 39 4.66 21.65 -27.57
N ILE A 40 3.93 21.85 -26.47
CA ILE A 40 3.13 20.85 -25.80
C ILE A 40 1.73 21.44 -25.67
N THR A 41 0.72 20.68 -26.13
CA THR A 41 -0.68 21.10 -26.04
C THR A 41 -1.53 20.01 -25.41
N LEU A 42 -2.58 20.42 -24.73
CA LEU A 42 -3.61 19.55 -24.14
C LEU A 42 -4.90 19.72 -24.93
N ASN A 43 -5.41 18.64 -25.53
CA ASN A 43 -6.62 18.64 -26.38
C ASN A 43 -6.56 19.71 -27.49
N GLY A 44 -5.38 19.88 -28.10
CA GLY A 44 -5.13 20.88 -29.14
C GLY A 44 -5.04 22.33 -28.64
N LYS A 45 -5.20 22.58 -27.34
CA LYS A 45 -5.17 23.93 -26.74
C LYS A 45 -3.86 24.17 -26.01
N LYS A 46 -3.49 25.46 -25.85
CA LYS A 46 -2.39 25.87 -24.99
C LYS A 46 -2.71 25.46 -23.55
N ALA A 47 -1.68 24.95 -22.84
CA ALA A 47 -1.77 24.58 -21.45
C ALA A 47 -0.69 25.28 -20.62
N ASP A 48 -0.93 25.48 -19.33
CA ASP A 48 -0.04 26.18 -18.41
C ASP A 48 0.63 25.22 -17.39
N GLY A 49 0.23 23.94 -17.39
CA GLY A 49 0.79 22.91 -16.54
C GLY A 49 0.00 22.67 -15.23
N ASN A 50 -0.98 23.51 -14.92
CA ASN A 50 -1.81 23.39 -13.71
C ASN A 50 -3.07 22.54 -13.94
N GLU A 51 -3.37 22.24 -15.17
CA GLU A 51 -4.57 21.48 -15.57
C GLU A 51 -4.53 20.09 -14.95
N LYS A 52 -5.67 19.64 -14.42
CA LYS A 52 -5.86 18.25 -14.01
C LYS A 52 -6.21 17.41 -15.23
N LEU A 53 -5.42 16.40 -15.49
CA LEU A 53 -5.63 15.47 -16.60
C LEU A 53 -6.82 14.56 -16.33
N THR A 54 -7.59 14.28 -17.37
CA THR A 54 -8.69 13.29 -17.36
C THR A 54 -8.36 12.12 -18.29
N ALA A 55 -8.99 10.98 -18.06
CA ALA A 55 -8.87 9.86 -18.99
C ALA A 55 -9.43 10.25 -20.37
N GLY A 56 -8.67 9.96 -21.42
CA GLY A 56 -9.00 10.37 -22.78
C GLY A 56 -8.36 11.68 -23.23
N ASP A 57 -7.76 12.48 -22.34
CA ASP A 57 -7.05 13.70 -22.74
C ASP A 57 -5.91 13.38 -23.72
N GLU A 58 -5.83 14.18 -24.79
CA GLU A 58 -4.77 14.08 -25.80
C GLU A 58 -3.64 15.09 -25.51
N LEU A 59 -2.45 14.59 -25.28
CA LEU A 59 -1.25 15.42 -25.23
C LEU A 59 -0.52 15.33 -26.57
N THR A 60 -0.30 16.50 -27.20
CA THR A 60 0.42 16.59 -28.48
C THR A 60 1.75 17.31 -28.27
N PHE A 61 2.84 16.73 -28.81
CA PHE A 61 4.22 17.21 -28.70
C PHE A 61 4.75 17.59 -30.09
N PHE A 62 5.10 18.86 -30.25
CA PHE A 62 5.58 19.46 -31.51
C PHE A 62 7.12 19.63 -31.54
N PHE A 63 7.85 18.61 -31.07
CA PHE A 63 9.29 18.54 -31.20
C PHE A 63 9.74 17.26 -31.92
N SER A 64 11.01 17.20 -32.34
CA SER A 64 11.50 16.05 -33.09
C SER A 64 11.37 14.73 -32.31
N ARG A 65 11.29 13.62 -33.04
CA ARG A 65 11.25 12.27 -32.42
C ARG A 65 12.50 12.05 -31.57
N GLU A 66 13.66 12.45 -32.05
CA GLU A 66 14.93 12.37 -31.32
C GLU A 66 14.86 13.11 -29.96
N THR A 67 14.37 14.37 -29.97
CA THR A 67 14.16 15.15 -28.74
C THR A 67 13.18 14.47 -27.79
N PHE A 68 12.10 13.94 -28.33
CA PHE A 68 11.08 13.23 -27.54
C PHE A 68 11.66 11.97 -26.86
N GLU A 69 12.39 11.13 -27.61
CA GLU A 69 13.01 9.91 -27.09
C GLU A 69 14.14 10.24 -26.10
N LYS A 70 14.98 11.24 -26.39
CA LYS A 70 16.02 11.72 -25.48
C LYS A 70 15.46 12.09 -24.11
N PHE A 71 14.40 12.90 -24.07
CA PHE A 71 13.81 13.32 -22.79
C PHE A 71 13.03 12.22 -22.08
N ARG A 72 12.59 11.19 -22.79
CA ARG A 72 12.02 9.98 -22.18
C ARG A 72 13.06 9.07 -21.52
N GLY A 73 14.34 9.26 -21.85
CA GLY A 73 15.42 8.37 -21.41
C GLY A 73 15.39 7.00 -22.11
N VAL A 74 14.84 6.95 -23.35
CA VAL A 74 14.86 5.75 -24.18
C VAL A 74 16.12 5.82 -25.07
N PRO A 75 16.99 4.79 -25.10
CA PRO A 75 18.14 4.80 -26.00
C PRO A 75 17.69 4.90 -27.46
N THR A 76 18.17 5.89 -28.19
CA THR A 76 17.98 6.02 -29.64
C THR A 76 18.70 4.86 -30.31
N VAL A 77 17.98 3.86 -30.80
CA VAL A 77 18.53 2.92 -31.77
C VAL A 77 18.56 3.68 -33.11
N ALA A 78 19.76 4.00 -33.59
CA ALA A 78 19.96 4.59 -34.89
C ALA A 78 19.48 3.62 -35.98
N GLY A 79 18.27 3.85 -36.49
CA GLY A 79 17.76 3.20 -37.69
C GLY A 79 17.83 4.16 -38.88
N PRO A 80 17.93 3.66 -40.10
CA PRO A 80 18.22 4.47 -41.28
C PRO A 80 17.10 5.48 -41.59
N SER A 81 17.51 6.71 -41.90
CA SER A 81 16.66 7.81 -42.34
C SER A 81 16.01 7.47 -43.69
N GLY A 82 14.72 7.20 -43.68
CA GLY A 82 13.88 7.15 -44.88
C GLY A 82 12.89 8.31 -44.90
N PRO A 83 12.36 8.74 -46.07
CA PRO A 83 11.61 9.99 -46.23
C PRO A 83 10.22 9.91 -45.58
N ALA A 84 9.76 11.09 -45.13
CA ALA A 84 8.52 11.32 -44.44
C ALA A 84 7.31 10.78 -45.19
N GLY A 85 6.73 9.71 -44.66
CA GLY A 85 5.40 9.25 -44.95
C GLY A 85 4.52 9.44 -43.72
N ASP A 86 3.32 10.03 -43.90
CA ASP A 86 2.29 10.20 -42.87
C ASP A 86 1.89 8.85 -42.25
N VAL A 87 2.54 8.49 -41.20
CA VAL A 87 2.14 7.34 -40.40
C VAL A 87 1.41 7.87 -39.18
N LYS A 88 0.08 7.78 -39.20
CA LYS A 88 -0.79 7.88 -38.02
C LYS A 88 -0.52 6.68 -37.13
N GLU A 89 0.65 6.59 -36.57
CA GLU A 89 0.97 5.57 -35.58
C GLU A 89 0.47 6.09 -34.23
N LYS A 90 -0.71 5.62 -33.80
CA LYS A 90 -1.09 5.61 -32.40
C LYS A 90 0.00 4.83 -31.67
N ILE A 91 0.96 5.55 -31.10
CA ILE A 91 1.90 4.94 -30.18
C ILE A 91 1.09 4.56 -28.93
N ALA A 92 0.50 3.36 -28.94
CA ALA A 92 0.28 2.61 -27.70
C ALA A 92 1.69 2.26 -27.18
N ALA A 93 2.44 3.27 -26.76
CA ALA A 93 3.78 3.11 -26.26
C ALA A 93 3.65 2.55 -24.87
N ALA A 94 3.99 1.28 -24.72
CA ALA A 94 4.39 0.76 -23.43
C ALA A 94 5.39 1.75 -22.83
N ALA A 95 5.02 2.40 -21.73
CA ALA A 95 5.98 3.12 -20.93
C ALA A 95 7.12 2.14 -20.64
N PRO A 96 8.40 2.57 -20.65
CA PRO A 96 9.44 1.72 -20.11
C PRO A 96 8.98 1.38 -18.69
N ALA A 97 8.75 0.10 -18.45
CA ALA A 97 8.43 -0.38 -17.11
C ALA A 97 9.42 0.28 -16.14
N PRO A 98 8.97 0.77 -14.98
CA PRO A 98 9.90 1.27 -13.99
C PRO A 98 11.00 0.21 -13.89
N LYS A 99 12.27 0.62 -13.76
CA LYS A 99 13.42 -0.28 -13.55
C LYS A 99 13.29 -0.98 -12.19
N THR A 100 12.21 -1.68 -11.96
CA THR A 100 12.11 -2.74 -10.97
C THR A 100 12.88 -3.89 -11.56
N ALA A 101 13.95 -4.31 -10.91
CA ALA A 101 14.59 -5.59 -11.20
C ALA A 101 13.44 -6.59 -11.39
N ALA A 102 13.47 -7.35 -12.48
CA ALA A 102 12.38 -8.25 -12.82
C ALA A 102 12.13 -9.17 -11.61
N VAL A 103 10.95 -9.07 -11.01
CA VAL A 103 10.58 -9.91 -9.87
C VAL A 103 10.53 -11.35 -10.39
N PRO A 104 11.32 -12.28 -9.82
CA PRO A 104 11.27 -13.68 -10.26
C PRO A 104 9.85 -14.25 -10.16
N ALA A 105 9.47 -15.12 -11.08
CA ALA A 105 8.14 -15.76 -11.09
C ALA A 105 7.86 -16.51 -9.76
N SER A 106 8.89 -17.10 -9.16
CA SER A 106 8.82 -17.75 -7.85
C SER A 106 8.48 -16.78 -6.70
N GLU A 107 8.91 -15.53 -6.79
CA GLU A 107 8.53 -14.49 -5.83
C GLU A 107 7.13 -13.97 -6.10
N LEU A 108 6.78 -13.77 -7.38
CA LEU A 108 5.45 -13.29 -7.76
C LEU A 108 4.34 -14.26 -7.32
N SER A 109 4.60 -15.56 -7.27
CA SER A 109 3.66 -16.59 -6.75
C SER A 109 3.28 -16.40 -5.28
N LYS A 110 4.05 -15.62 -4.52
CA LYS A 110 3.73 -15.26 -3.12
C LYS A 110 2.67 -14.18 -3.00
N LEU A 111 2.33 -13.50 -4.09
CA LEU A 111 1.27 -12.48 -4.09
C LEU A 111 -0.11 -13.16 -4.05
N ARG A 112 -0.86 -12.90 -3.00
CA ARG A 112 -2.25 -13.34 -2.85
C ARG A 112 -3.15 -12.10 -2.87
N VAL A 113 -3.87 -11.91 -3.98
CA VAL A 113 -4.88 -10.86 -4.11
C VAL A 113 -6.19 -11.37 -3.53
N VAL A 114 -6.78 -10.65 -2.58
CA VAL A 114 -8.04 -11.01 -1.94
C VAL A 114 -9.22 -10.16 -2.43
N PHE A 115 -8.94 -8.98 -2.94
CA PHE A 115 -9.90 -8.12 -3.60
C PHE A 115 -9.19 -7.26 -4.64
N GLU A 116 -9.81 -7.07 -5.79
CA GLU A 116 -9.32 -6.22 -6.87
C GLU A 116 -10.49 -5.68 -7.67
N ASP A 117 -10.47 -4.38 -7.96
CA ASP A 117 -11.37 -3.73 -8.90
C ASP A 117 -10.58 -2.82 -9.87
N GLU A 118 -11.23 -1.84 -10.49
CA GLU A 118 -10.57 -0.93 -11.43
C GLU A 118 -9.53 -0.03 -10.76
N HIS A 119 -9.77 0.40 -9.52
CA HIS A 119 -9.00 1.46 -8.86
C HIS A 119 -8.13 1.01 -7.69
N VAL A 120 -8.51 -0.08 -7.01
CA VAL A 120 -7.83 -0.56 -5.81
C VAL A 120 -7.52 -2.05 -5.87
N LEU A 121 -6.57 -2.48 -5.06
CA LEU A 121 -6.18 -3.87 -4.85
C LEU A 121 -5.89 -4.09 -3.37
N PHE A 122 -6.34 -5.22 -2.84
CA PHE A 122 -6.00 -5.68 -1.50
C PHE A 122 -5.29 -7.02 -1.59
N ALA A 123 -4.10 -7.07 -1.00
CA ALA A 123 -3.27 -8.28 -0.95
C ALA A 123 -3.20 -8.82 0.48
N ASP A 124 -3.22 -10.15 0.60
CA ASP A 124 -2.89 -10.87 1.82
C ASP A 124 -1.38 -11.08 1.89
N LYS A 125 -0.68 -10.23 2.65
CA LYS A 125 0.76 -10.31 2.82
C LYS A 125 1.14 -11.51 3.71
N PRO A 126 1.98 -12.43 3.26
CA PRO A 126 2.49 -13.48 4.15
C PRO A 126 3.40 -12.90 5.23
N ALA A 127 3.47 -13.56 6.39
CA ALA A 127 4.49 -13.27 7.41
C ALA A 127 5.89 -13.53 6.83
N GLY A 128 6.87 -12.70 7.21
CA GLY A 128 8.24 -12.78 6.71
C GLY A 128 8.53 -11.90 5.50
N LEU A 129 7.52 -11.51 4.70
CA LEU A 129 7.67 -10.59 3.57
C LEU A 129 7.63 -9.13 4.05
N LEU A 130 8.51 -8.30 3.52
CA LEU A 130 8.48 -6.85 3.73
C LEU A 130 7.31 -6.23 2.95
N THR A 131 6.65 -5.22 3.51
CA THR A 131 5.67 -4.42 2.74
C THR A 131 6.38 -3.52 1.73
N GLN A 132 7.46 -2.87 2.13
CA GLN A 132 8.32 -2.01 1.32
C GLN A 132 9.78 -2.40 1.59
N LYS A 133 10.65 -2.20 0.61
CA LYS A 133 12.08 -2.49 0.74
C LYS A 133 12.70 -1.76 1.92
N ALA A 134 13.55 -2.44 2.66
CA ALA A 134 14.46 -1.85 3.64
C ALA A 134 15.86 -1.63 3.02
N LYS A 135 16.26 -2.50 2.08
CA LYS A 135 17.51 -2.42 1.32
C LYS A 135 17.22 -2.56 -0.17
N ALA A 136 18.14 -2.14 -1.02
CA ALA A 136 17.98 -2.15 -2.48
C ALA A 136 17.66 -3.54 -3.04
N ASP A 137 18.30 -4.58 -2.48
CA ASP A 137 18.19 -5.98 -2.95
C ASP A 137 16.98 -6.72 -2.36
N ASP A 138 16.26 -6.12 -1.41
CA ASP A 138 15.06 -6.75 -0.85
C ASP A 138 13.97 -6.90 -1.90
N VAL A 139 13.22 -8.00 -1.83
CA VAL A 139 11.91 -8.14 -2.50
C VAL A 139 10.82 -7.81 -1.49
N SER A 140 9.91 -6.93 -1.87
CA SER A 140 8.80 -6.49 -1.02
C SER A 140 7.45 -6.73 -1.68
N LEU A 141 6.38 -6.72 -0.88
CA LEU A 141 5.02 -6.80 -1.39
C LEU A 141 4.73 -5.70 -2.43
N ASN A 142 5.28 -4.50 -2.21
CA ASN A 142 5.14 -3.40 -3.18
C ASN A 142 5.74 -3.73 -4.55
N ASP A 143 6.88 -4.43 -4.59
CA ASP A 143 7.47 -4.89 -5.85
C ASP A 143 6.59 -5.95 -6.52
N LEU A 144 6.04 -6.89 -5.74
CA LEU A 144 5.13 -7.93 -6.26
C LEU A 144 3.87 -7.31 -6.87
N ILE A 145 3.24 -6.36 -6.16
CA ILE A 145 2.05 -5.64 -6.65
C ILE A 145 2.39 -4.85 -7.91
N THR A 146 3.52 -4.14 -7.92
CA THR A 146 3.95 -3.37 -9.09
C THR A 146 4.18 -4.27 -10.30
N ALA A 147 4.86 -5.41 -10.12
CA ALA A 147 5.10 -6.38 -11.19
C ALA A 147 3.79 -7.03 -11.70
N TYR A 148 2.90 -7.38 -10.79
CA TYR A 148 1.58 -7.94 -11.13
C TYR A 148 0.75 -6.97 -11.97
N LEU A 149 0.71 -5.69 -11.58
CA LEU A 149 -0.06 -4.68 -12.28
C LEU A 149 0.61 -4.17 -13.56
N ALA A 150 1.93 -4.29 -13.71
CA ALA A 150 2.64 -3.94 -14.94
C ALA A 150 2.13 -4.73 -16.14
N GLY A 151 1.72 -6.00 -15.94
CA GLY A 151 1.11 -6.83 -16.97
C GLY A 151 -0.38 -6.55 -17.22
N LYS A 152 -1.07 -5.88 -16.28
CA LYS A 152 -2.51 -5.62 -16.34
C LYS A 152 -2.88 -4.17 -16.66
N ASN A 153 -2.08 -3.22 -16.24
CA ASN A 153 -2.29 -1.79 -16.46
C ASN A 153 -1.73 -1.36 -17.81
N THR A 154 -2.31 -1.89 -18.89
CA THR A 154 -2.04 -1.41 -20.24
C THR A 154 -2.54 0.02 -20.36
N GLY A 155 -1.63 1.00 -20.38
CA GLY A 155 -1.98 2.41 -20.54
C GLY A 155 -1.50 3.36 -19.44
N ALA A 156 -0.93 2.85 -18.34
CA ALA A 156 -0.25 3.70 -17.36
C ALA A 156 1.06 4.25 -17.94
N LEU A 157 1.17 5.57 -18.04
CA LEU A 157 2.35 6.25 -18.60
C LEU A 157 3.31 6.74 -17.52
N THR A 158 2.78 7.13 -16.35
CA THR A 158 3.55 7.73 -15.27
C THR A 158 3.14 7.25 -13.89
N PHE A 159 1.95 6.67 -13.75
CA PHE A 159 1.48 6.12 -12.48
C PHE A 159 2.20 4.80 -12.19
N SER A 160 2.69 4.67 -10.97
CA SER A 160 3.20 3.41 -10.42
C SER A 160 2.35 3.04 -9.20
N ALA A 161 1.80 1.85 -9.23
CA ALA A 161 1.06 1.32 -8.09
C ALA A 161 1.93 1.30 -6.83
N GLY A 162 1.30 1.54 -5.69
CA GLY A 162 1.99 1.54 -4.41
C GLY A 162 1.08 1.12 -3.27
N THR A 163 1.68 0.53 -2.23
CA THR A 163 0.96 0.18 -1.00
C THR A 163 0.53 1.44 -0.26
N ALA A 164 -0.74 1.49 0.18
CA ALA A 164 -1.31 2.63 0.92
C ALA A 164 -1.11 2.51 2.44
N ASN A 165 -0.94 1.27 2.95
CA ASN A 165 -0.59 1.00 4.34
C ASN A 165 0.60 0.03 4.42
N ARG A 166 1.10 -0.16 5.63
CA ARG A 166 2.23 -1.06 5.90
C ARG A 166 1.91 -2.00 7.04
N LEU A 167 2.46 -3.22 6.95
CA LEU A 167 2.55 -4.19 8.03
C LEU A 167 4.02 -4.46 8.34
N ASP A 168 4.32 -4.83 9.57
CA ASP A 168 5.63 -5.31 9.96
C ASP A 168 6.02 -6.56 9.16
N ARG A 169 7.32 -6.85 9.04
CA ARG A 169 7.82 -8.01 8.30
C ARG A 169 7.16 -9.32 8.76
N GLY A 170 7.08 -9.54 10.07
CA GLY A 170 6.50 -10.75 10.65
C GLY A 170 4.97 -10.75 10.77
N THR A 171 4.29 -9.62 10.54
CA THR A 171 2.83 -9.52 10.54
C THR A 171 2.28 -9.91 9.18
N SER A 172 1.26 -10.76 9.15
CA SER A 172 0.53 -11.16 7.94
C SER A 172 -0.78 -10.37 7.77
N GLY A 173 -1.42 -10.49 6.59
CA GLY A 173 -2.75 -9.98 6.32
C GLY A 173 -2.83 -8.79 5.38
N LEU A 174 -3.90 -8.03 5.46
CA LEU A 174 -4.34 -7.04 4.49
C LEU A 174 -3.38 -5.87 4.30
N VAL A 175 -2.97 -5.68 3.06
CA VAL A 175 -2.31 -4.47 2.58
C VAL A 175 -3.09 -3.95 1.38
N ALA A 176 -3.51 -2.68 1.46
CA ALA A 176 -4.20 -1.97 0.39
C ALA A 176 -3.21 -1.28 -0.54
N ALA A 177 -3.52 -1.25 -1.82
CA ALA A 177 -2.74 -0.57 -2.85
C ALA A 177 -3.65 0.09 -3.88
N GLY A 178 -3.25 1.25 -4.41
CA GLY A 178 -3.93 1.87 -5.55
C GLY A 178 -3.48 1.24 -6.86
N ARG A 179 -4.42 0.89 -7.71
CA ARG A 179 -4.19 0.50 -9.11
C ARG A 179 -4.17 1.69 -10.05
N THR A 180 -4.84 2.75 -9.65
CA THR A 180 -4.88 4.06 -10.33
C THR A 180 -4.50 5.16 -9.34
N LEU A 181 -4.17 6.34 -9.86
CA LEU A 181 -3.91 7.48 -9.00
C LEU A 181 -5.14 7.84 -8.13
N ALA A 182 -6.34 7.75 -8.69
CA ALA A 182 -7.58 8.01 -7.94
C ALA A 182 -7.75 7.04 -6.77
N GLY A 183 -7.56 5.74 -6.99
CA GLY A 183 -7.59 4.73 -5.92
C GLY A 183 -6.49 4.94 -4.88
N GLN A 184 -5.27 5.29 -5.31
CA GLN A 184 -4.18 5.59 -4.38
C GLN A 184 -4.48 6.83 -3.52
N GLN A 185 -5.04 7.88 -4.11
CA GLN A 185 -5.44 9.09 -3.39
C GLN A 185 -6.57 8.80 -2.40
N LEU A 186 -7.58 8.04 -2.81
CA LEU A 186 -8.67 7.61 -1.93
C LEU A 186 -8.15 6.85 -0.72
N LEU A 187 -7.43 5.75 -0.94
CA LEU A 187 -6.90 4.93 0.16
C LEU A 187 -6.01 5.73 1.11
N THR A 188 -5.14 6.59 0.55
CA THR A 188 -4.25 7.44 1.36
C THR A 188 -5.04 8.45 2.19
N ALA A 189 -6.08 9.08 1.63
CA ALA A 189 -6.93 10.04 2.34
C ALA A 189 -7.69 9.35 3.48
N LEU A 190 -8.40 8.24 3.19
CA LEU A 190 -9.18 7.51 4.19
C LEU A 190 -8.31 6.95 5.33
N LEU A 191 -7.12 6.46 5.02
CA LEU A 191 -6.17 5.96 6.04
C LEU A 191 -5.58 7.08 6.88
N ARG A 192 -5.23 8.22 6.28
CA ARG A 192 -4.70 9.41 6.98
C ARG A 192 -5.71 9.97 7.96
N GLU A 193 -6.96 10.07 7.54
CA GLU A 193 -8.07 10.56 8.37
C GLU A 193 -8.64 9.46 9.30
N ARG A 194 -8.03 8.25 9.30
CA ARG A 194 -8.43 7.11 10.14
C ARG A 194 -9.88 6.67 9.95
N LEU A 195 -10.41 6.86 8.75
CA LEU A 195 -11.79 6.50 8.42
C LEU A 195 -11.96 5.01 8.13
N ILE A 196 -10.89 4.30 7.72
CA ILE A 196 -10.92 2.85 7.54
C ILE A 196 -10.69 2.18 8.89
N GLY A 197 -11.67 1.41 9.36
CA GLY A 197 -11.53 0.51 10.51
C GLY A 197 -10.57 -0.62 10.19
N LYS A 198 -9.53 -0.81 11.00
CA LYS A 198 -8.51 -1.86 10.82
C LYS A 198 -8.59 -2.83 11.97
N TYR A 199 -8.92 -4.09 11.67
CA TYR A 199 -9.07 -5.13 12.67
C TYR A 199 -8.04 -6.23 12.48
N TYR A 200 -7.39 -6.58 13.59
CA TYR A 200 -6.36 -7.60 13.65
C TYR A 200 -6.80 -8.75 14.56
N TRP A 201 -6.32 -9.93 14.24
CA TRP A 201 -6.40 -11.05 15.14
C TRP A 201 -5.00 -11.39 15.64
N CYS A 202 -4.88 -11.68 16.93
CA CYS A 202 -3.63 -12.11 17.54
C CYS A 202 -3.86 -13.11 18.68
N ILE A 203 -2.88 -13.95 18.91
CA ILE A 203 -2.81 -14.84 20.08
C ILE A 203 -1.83 -14.21 21.06
N VAL A 204 -2.28 -13.98 22.28
CA VAL A 204 -1.47 -13.37 23.35
C VAL A 204 -1.31 -14.29 24.53
N SER A 205 -0.20 -14.14 25.26
CA SER A 205 0.00 -14.75 26.56
C SER A 205 -0.82 -14.05 27.63
N GLY A 206 -1.27 -14.81 28.61
CA GLY A 206 -2.13 -14.34 29.70
C GLY A 206 -3.61 -14.45 29.39
N ARG A 207 -4.42 -14.65 30.45
CA ARG A 207 -5.87 -14.65 30.36
C ARG A 207 -6.37 -13.23 30.37
N LEU A 208 -7.08 -12.85 29.35
CA LEU A 208 -7.79 -11.57 29.25
C LEU A 208 -9.29 -11.88 29.26
N SER A 209 -10.02 -11.40 30.27
CA SER A 209 -11.46 -11.64 30.45
C SER A 209 -12.33 -10.42 30.12
N ALA A 210 -11.74 -9.26 29.97
CA ALA A 210 -12.44 -8.00 29.66
C ALA A 210 -11.72 -7.24 28.54
N PRO A 211 -12.42 -6.41 27.76
CA PRO A 211 -11.82 -5.54 26.75
C PRO A 211 -10.76 -4.59 27.35
N LEU A 212 -9.73 -4.33 26.58
CA LEU A 212 -8.71 -3.30 26.86
C LEU A 212 -8.88 -2.13 25.90
N HIS A 213 -8.84 -0.91 26.43
CA HIS A 213 -8.63 0.31 25.66
C HIS A 213 -7.27 0.88 26.05
N LEU A 214 -6.31 0.83 25.13
CA LEU A 214 -4.94 1.27 25.36
C LEU A 214 -4.68 2.57 24.60
N LYS A 215 -4.48 3.64 25.36
CA LYS A 215 -4.14 4.97 24.82
C LYS A 215 -2.90 5.48 25.52
N GLN A 216 -1.81 5.57 24.79
CA GLN A 216 -0.49 5.90 25.33
C GLN A 216 0.24 6.89 24.45
N TYR A 217 1.26 7.54 25.00
CA TYR A 217 2.22 8.35 24.25
C TYR A 217 3.31 7.44 23.70
N TYR A 218 3.63 7.65 22.43
CA TYR A 218 4.49 6.80 21.64
C TYR A 218 5.65 7.60 21.04
N ALA A 219 6.85 7.05 21.10
CA ALA A 219 7.97 7.44 20.26
C ALA A 219 8.62 6.20 19.64
N LYS A 220 9.24 6.37 18.48
CA LYS A 220 10.07 5.36 17.86
C LYS A 220 11.54 5.64 18.17
N ASP A 221 12.23 4.67 18.72
CA ASP A 221 13.69 4.67 18.76
C ASP A 221 14.20 4.16 17.40
N GLU A 222 14.80 5.07 16.64
CA GLU A 222 15.29 4.76 15.30
C GLU A 222 16.53 3.85 15.31
N VAL A 223 17.33 3.88 16.38
CA VAL A 223 18.54 3.07 16.49
C VAL A 223 18.20 1.61 16.76
N SER A 224 17.39 1.35 17.76
CA SER A 224 16.94 -0.01 18.11
C SER A 224 15.74 -0.46 17.26
N ASN A 225 15.15 0.48 16.51
CA ASN A 225 13.88 0.28 15.78
C ASN A 225 12.78 -0.27 16.69
N THR A 226 12.68 0.21 17.95
CA THR A 226 11.67 -0.19 18.94
C THR A 226 10.67 0.95 19.19
N ALA A 227 9.48 0.58 19.70
CA ALA A 227 8.50 1.51 20.22
C ALA A 227 8.76 1.75 21.70
N SER A 228 8.81 3.03 22.10
CA SER A 228 8.75 3.47 23.49
C SER A 228 7.35 3.97 23.80
N LEU A 229 6.79 3.55 24.93
CA LEU A 229 5.45 3.88 25.37
C LEU A 229 5.50 4.57 26.74
N SER A 230 4.60 5.51 26.96
CA SER A 230 4.44 6.21 28.25
C SER A 230 2.98 6.60 28.45
N ASP A 231 2.50 6.52 29.68
CA ASP A 231 1.17 7.00 30.05
C ASP A 231 1.17 8.54 30.26
N LYS A 232 2.36 9.16 30.33
CA LYS A 232 2.52 10.60 30.46
C LYS A 232 3.08 11.20 29.18
N PRO A 233 2.63 12.42 28.79
CA PRO A 233 3.13 13.09 27.60
C PRO A 233 4.62 13.44 27.76
N PHE A 234 5.35 13.41 26.65
CA PHE A 234 6.72 13.87 26.54
C PHE A 234 6.97 14.58 25.20
N PRO A 235 8.00 15.41 25.07
CA PRO A 235 8.26 16.17 23.84
C PRO A 235 8.42 15.28 22.62
N GLY A 236 7.69 15.59 21.54
CA GLY A 236 7.73 14.82 20.30
C GLY A 236 6.93 13.52 20.31
N ALA A 237 6.26 13.18 21.40
CA ALA A 237 5.44 11.98 21.50
C ALA A 237 4.21 12.07 20.60
N LEU A 238 3.87 10.94 19.99
CA LEU A 238 2.66 10.74 19.19
C LEU A 238 1.65 9.92 20.00
N THR A 239 0.37 10.08 19.75
CA THR A 239 -0.65 9.19 20.35
C THR A 239 -0.65 7.83 19.66
N ALA A 240 -0.67 6.76 20.48
CA ALA A 240 -0.94 5.38 20.08
C ALA A 240 -2.21 4.90 20.77
N GLU A 241 -3.21 4.47 20.01
CA GLU A 241 -4.53 4.10 20.53
C GLU A 241 -5.07 2.85 19.81
N LEU A 242 -5.51 1.86 20.59
CA LEU A 242 -6.15 0.64 20.12
C LEU A 242 -7.20 0.14 21.13
N GLU A 243 -8.10 -0.67 20.65
CA GLU A 243 -9.03 -1.47 21.47
C GLU A 243 -8.75 -2.95 21.21
N ALA A 244 -8.70 -3.76 22.26
CA ALA A 244 -8.52 -5.20 22.16
C ALA A 244 -9.64 -5.90 22.90
N VAL A 245 -10.39 -6.76 22.19
CA VAL A 245 -11.52 -7.51 22.73
C VAL A 245 -11.15 -8.99 22.73
N PRO A 246 -11.30 -9.69 23.88
CA PRO A 246 -11.16 -11.14 23.92
C PRO A 246 -12.19 -11.80 22.99
N ALA A 247 -11.72 -12.58 22.03
CA ALA A 247 -12.57 -13.36 21.14
C ALA A 247 -12.82 -14.78 21.68
N ALA A 248 -11.78 -15.40 22.26
CA ALA A 248 -11.89 -16.68 22.95
C ALA A 248 -10.75 -16.88 23.95
N PRO A 249 -11.04 -17.49 25.11
CA PRO A 249 -10.01 -18.05 25.97
C PRO A 249 -9.43 -19.29 25.31
N LEU A 250 -8.11 -19.44 25.38
CA LEU A 250 -7.38 -20.58 24.84
C LEU A 250 -6.74 -21.39 25.95
N LYS A 251 -6.31 -22.63 25.66
CA LYS A 251 -5.55 -23.46 26.58
C LYS A 251 -4.25 -22.80 27.03
N GLU A 252 -3.63 -23.33 28.07
CA GLU A 252 -2.30 -22.92 28.58
C GLU A 252 -2.21 -21.44 28.97
N GLY A 253 -3.34 -20.79 29.24
CA GLY A 253 -3.36 -19.39 29.67
C GLY A 253 -3.21 -18.37 28.51
N PHE A 254 -3.42 -18.78 27.28
CA PHE A 254 -3.46 -17.85 26.14
C PHE A 254 -4.87 -17.29 25.90
N THR A 255 -4.93 -16.22 25.13
CA THR A 255 -6.18 -15.59 24.70
C THR A 255 -6.09 -15.22 23.22
N LEU A 256 -7.16 -15.52 22.48
CA LEU A 256 -7.39 -14.99 21.14
C LEU A 256 -8.01 -13.61 21.26
N LEU A 257 -7.39 -12.59 20.66
CA LEU A 257 -7.89 -11.22 20.67
C LEU A 257 -8.29 -10.76 19.26
N ARG A 258 -9.37 -9.98 19.20
CA ARG A 258 -9.67 -9.08 18.09
C ARG A 258 -9.27 -7.66 18.49
N VAL A 259 -8.38 -7.05 17.71
CA VAL A 259 -7.81 -5.73 17.99
C VAL A 259 -8.27 -4.73 16.94
N HIS A 260 -8.93 -3.65 17.35
CA HIS A 260 -9.23 -2.48 16.53
C HIS A 260 -8.06 -1.50 16.63
N LEU A 261 -7.34 -1.30 15.53
CA LEU A 261 -6.19 -0.40 15.47
C LEU A 261 -6.64 1.01 15.05
N ILE A 262 -6.81 1.92 16.02
CA ILE A 262 -7.26 3.30 15.79
C ILE A 262 -6.13 4.13 15.17
N THR A 263 -4.95 4.10 15.75
CA THR A 263 -3.74 4.71 15.19
C THR A 263 -2.84 3.64 14.54
N GLY A 264 -1.89 4.03 13.71
CA GLY A 264 -1.02 3.09 12.97
C GLY A 264 0.46 3.41 13.18
N ARG A 265 0.98 3.28 14.42
CA ARG A 265 2.40 3.48 14.73
C ARG A 265 3.20 2.20 14.48
N THR A 266 4.50 2.34 14.23
CA THR A 266 5.39 1.17 14.03
C THR A 266 5.35 0.26 15.26
N HIS A 267 5.13 -1.03 15.04
CA HIS A 267 5.02 -2.07 16.09
C HIS A 267 3.94 -1.81 17.15
N GLN A 268 2.97 -0.94 16.93
CA GLN A 268 2.06 -0.43 17.96
C GLN A 268 1.35 -1.53 18.73
N ILE A 269 0.62 -2.43 18.06
CA ILE A 269 -0.15 -3.51 18.70
C ILE A 269 0.79 -4.36 19.58
N ARG A 270 1.93 -4.74 19.04
CA ARG A 270 2.91 -5.60 19.69
C ARG A 270 3.47 -4.96 20.97
N ALA A 271 3.85 -3.69 20.89
CA ALA A 271 4.40 -2.96 22.03
C ALA A 271 3.34 -2.68 23.11
N GLN A 272 2.14 -2.22 22.71
CA GLN A 272 1.09 -1.89 23.68
C GLN A 272 0.55 -3.13 24.40
N LEU A 273 0.33 -4.24 23.69
CA LEU A 273 -0.11 -5.49 24.33
C LEU A 273 0.98 -6.06 25.25
N ALA A 274 2.25 -5.99 24.87
CA ALA A 274 3.35 -6.41 25.73
C ALA A 274 3.45 -5.55 27.01
N ALA A 275 3.33 -4.23 26.88
CA ALA A 275 3.31 -3.29 28.02
C ALA A 275 2.11 -3.54 28.96
N ALA A 276 0.98 -4.01 28.42
CA ALA A 276 -0.19 -4.38 29.19
C ALA A 276 -0.09 -5.80 29.82
N GLY A 277 1.06 -6.49 29.69
CA GLY A 277 1.27 -7.83 30.24
C GLY A 277 0.73 -8.97 29.38
N HIS A 278 0.33 -8.68 28.14
CA HIS A 278 -0.23 -9.65 27.18
C HIS A 278 0.60 -9.70 25.88
N PRO A 279 1.89 -10.12 25.93
CA PRO A 279 2.73 -10.15 24.74
C PRO A 279 2.19 -11.13 23.69
N VAL A 280 2.35 -10.76 22.42
CA VAL A 280 1.92 -11.58 21.28
C VAL A 280 2.80 -12.82 21.17
N LEU A 281 2.17 -14.00 21.08
CA LEU A 281 2.87 -15.27 20.90
C LEU A 281 3.67 -15.28 19.59
N GLY A 282 4.93 -15.73 19.66
CA GLY A 282 5.86 -15.76 18.53
C GLY A 282 6.51 -14.43 18.21
N ASP A 283 6.27 -13.37 18.98
CA ASP A 283 6.96 -12.11 18.81
C ASP A 283 8.39 -12.19 19.38
N GLY A 284 9.39 -12.08 18.49
CA GLY A 284 10.81 -12.13 18.86
C GLY A 284 11.34 -10.81 19.45
N LYS A 285 10.54 -9.71 19.41
CA LYS A 285 11.00 -8.39 19.83
C LYS A 285 10.33 -7.89 21.12
N TYR A 286 9.00 -8.05 21.21
CA TYR A 286 8.18 -7.63 22.34
C TYR A 286 7.56 -8.81 23.08
N GLY A 287 7.73 -10.03 22.56
CA GLY A 287 7.21 -11.26 23.17
C GLY A 287 8.04 -11.73 24.36
N ASP A 288 7.51 -12.66 25.11
CA ASP A 288 8.24 -13.37 26.14
C ASP A 288 8.99 -14.57 25.53
N VAL A 289 10.32 -14.50 25.57
CA VAL A 289 11.21 -15.53 25.00
C VAL A 289 10.99 -16.90 25.66
N ARG A 290 10.74 -16.93 26.99
CA ARG A 290 10.53 -18.18 27.74
C ARG A 290 9.24 -18.84 27.31
N ILE A 291 8.15 -18.07 27.18
CA ILE A 291 6.86 -18.55 26.70
C ILE A 291 6.96 -19.07 25.27
N ASN A 292 7.63 -18.33 24.38
CA ASN A 292 7.80 -18.74 23.00
C ASN A 292 8.61 -20.04 22.86
N GLN A 293 9.66 -20.21 23.68
CA GLN A 293 10.47 -21.42 23.72
C GLN A 293 9.69 -22.60 24.30
N ALA A 294 8.98 -22.38 25.42
CA ALA A 294 8.15 -23.40 26.07
C ALA A 294 7.07 -23.91 25.12
N PHE A 295 6.35 -23.00 24.46
CA PHE A 295 5.34 -23.37 23.45
C PHE A 295 5.95 -24.21 22.33
N SER A 296 7.08 -23.75 21.76
CA SER A 296 7.71 -24.45 20.64
C SER A 296 8.21 -25.84 21.03
N ALA A 297 8.72 -26.01 22.25
CA ALA A 297 9.20 -27.29 22.77
C ALA A 297 8.01 -28.24 23.08
N ALA A 298 6.99 -27.75 23.77
CA ALA A 298 5.83 -28.56 24.15
C ALA A 298 5.05 -29.12 22.97
N HIS A 299 4.96 -28.37 21.87
CA HIS A 299 4.14 -28.71 20.71
C HIS A 299 4.96 -29.15 19.49
N ALA A 300 6.28 -29.23 19.59
CA ALA A 300 7.19 -29.49 18.47
C ALA A 300 6.89 -28.57 17.25
N TYR A 301 6.48 -27.32 17.53
CA TYR A 301 6.07 -26.35 16.51
C TYR A 301 6.89 -25.05 16.62
N PRO A 302 7.78 -24.76 15.67
CA PRO A 302 8.63 -23.59 15.74
C PRO A 302 7.84 -22.33 15.42
N LEU A 303 7.79 -21.40 16.38
CA LEU A 303 7.25 -20.06 16.17
C LEU A 303 8.26 -19.20 15.40
N ARG A 304 7.96 -18.87 14.14
CA ARG A 304 8.85 -18.11 13.27
C ARG A 304 8.56 -16.61 13.28
N HIS A 305 7.30 -16.25 13.54
CA HIS A 305 6.80 -14.88 13.48
C HIS A 305 5.70 -14.69 14.54
N GLN A 306 5.46 -13.43 14.90
CA GLN A 306 4.34 -13.07 15.78
C GLN A 306 2.99 -13.52 15.20
N LEU A 307 2.18 -14.14 16.02
CA LEU A 307 0.81 -14.51 15.65
C LEU A 307 -0.09 -13.29 15.71
N LEU A 308 0.13 -12.39 14.76
CA LEU A 308 -0.59 -11.15 14.53
C LEU A 308 -0.95 -11.06 13.05
N HIS A 309 -2.24 -10.90 12.75
CA HIS A 309 -2.77 -10.91 11.40
C HIS A 309 -3.75 -9.76 11.17
N ALA A 310 -3.50 -8.92 10.17
CA ALA A 310 -4.41 -7.87 9.72
C ALA A 310 -5.59 -8.52 8.97
N ARG A 311 -6.67 -8.80 9.69
CA ARG A 311 -7.78 -9.64 9.23
C ARG A 311 -8.77 -8.88 8.36
N GLU A 312 -9.16 -7.66 8.78
CA GLU A 312 -10.26 -6.92 8.16
C GLU A 312 -9.95 -5.43 8.00
N MET A 313 -10.46 -4.85 6.91
CA MET A 313 -10.57 -3.43 6.71
C MET A 313 -12.04 -3.08 6.44
N HIS A 314 -12.61 -2.24 7.30
CA HIS A 314 -14.00 -1.78 7.20
C HIS A 314 -14.03 -0.38 6.59
N PHE A 315 -14.68 -0.24 5.46
CA PHE A 315 -14.83 1.05 4.79
C PHE A 315 -16.00 1.83 5.38
N PRO A 316 -15.83 3.13 5.69
CA PRO A 316 -16.90 3.96 6.21
C PRO A 316 -17.96 4.19 5.14
N ALA A 317 -19.17 4.55 5.57
CA ALA A 317 -20.17 5.10 4.67
C ALA A 317 -19.61 6.38 4.00
N SER A 318 -20.00 6.61 2.75
CA SER A 318 -19.66 7.84 2.04
C SER A 318 -20.74 8.88 2.33
N GLU A 319 -20.43 9.82 3.22
CA GLU A 319 -21.32 10.94 3.54
C GLU A 319 -21.27 12.01 2.44
N GLU A 320 -22.37 12.74 2.27
CA GLU A 320 -22.44 13.87 1.34
C GLU A 320 -21.39 14.94 1.70
N GLY A 321 -20.69 15.47 0.69
CA GLY A 321 -19.62 16.47 0.85
C GLY A 321 -18.33 15.96 1.50
N ALA A 322 -18.25 14.68 1.91
CA ALA A 322 -17.05 14.15 2.54
C ALA A 322 -15.89 14.01 1.55
N ALA A 323 -16.16 13.67 0.30
CA ALA A 323 -15.16 13.56 -0.74
C ALA A 323 -14.47 14.90 -1.04
N GLU A 324 -15.26 15.99 -1.11
CA GLU A 324 -14.77 17.35 -1.29
C GLU A 324 -13.90 17.81 -0.11
N ARG A 325 -14.33 17.55 1.13
CA ARG A 325 -13.53 17.85 2.33
C ARG A 325 -12.18 17.12 2.33
N LEU A 326 -12.13 15.93 1.77
CA LEU A 326 -10.90 15.15 1.62
C LEU A 326 -10.07 15.55 0.38
N GLY A 327 -10.58 16.44 -0.48
CA GLY A 327 -9.92 16.87 -1.72
C GLY A 327 -9.84 15.78 -2.78
N LEU A 328 -10.76 14.83 -2.76
CA LEU A 328 -10.81 13.71 -3.71
C LEU A 328 -11.30 14.17 -5.09
N SER A 329 -10.80 13.51 -6.13
CA SER A 329 -11.35 13.66 -7.48
C SER A 329 -12.72 12.97 -7.58
N GLU A 330 -13.51 13.30 -8.59
CA GLU A 330 -14.82 12.65 -8.84
C GLU A 330 -14.64 11.12 -8.99
N THR A 331 -13.61 10.66 -9.70
CA THR A 331 -13.29 9.24 -9.83
C THR A 331 -13.00 8.59 -8.46
N ALA A 332 -12.22 9.26 -7.60
CA ALA A 332 -11.93 8.75 -6.26
C ALA A 332 -13.17 8.76 -5.35
N ALA A 333 -14.04 9.76 -5.51
CA ALA A 333 -15.32 9.84 -4.79
C ALA A 333 -16.28 8.72 -5.23
N ALA A 334 -16.34 8.43 -6.53
CA ALA A 334 -17.13 7.32 -7.08
C ALA A 334 -16.63 5.97 -6.53
N GLU A 335 -15.33 5.78 -6.49
CA GLU A 335 -14.71 4.59 -5.91
C GLU A 335 -15.01 4.46 -4.41
N TRP A 336 -14.98 5.56 -3.66
CA TRP A 336 -15.39 5.51 -2.25
C TRP A 336 -16.84 5.06 -2.10
N ARG A 337 -17.76 5.60 -2.91
CA ARG A 337 -19.17 5.15 -2.91
C ARG A 337 -19.29 3.65 -3.20
N ALA A 338 -18.47 3.13 -4.11
CA ALA A 338 -18.45 1.70 -4.44
C ALA A 338 -17.92 0.83 -3.28
N LEU A 339 -16.99 1.33 -2.48
CA LEU A 339 -16.42 0.63 -1.31
C LEU A 339 -17.19 0.88 -0.02
N ALA A 340 -18.06 1.90 0.03
CA ALA A 340 -18.75 2.31 1.25
C ALA A 340 -19.52 1.16 1.92
N GLY A 341 -19.32 0.99 3.22
CA GLY A 341 -19.93 -0.06 4.02
C GLY A 341 -19.37 -1.47 3.77
N LYS A 342 -18.45 -1.66 2.83
CA LYS A 342 -17.83 -2.97 2.58
C LYS A 342 -16.76 -3.29 3.61
N THR A 343 -16.62 -4.58 3.87
CA THR A 343 -15.49 -5.17 4.61
C THR A 343 -14.66 -6.01 3.65
N VAL A 344 -13.37 -5.71 3.57
CA VAL A 344 -12.39 -6.57 2.90
C VAL A 344 -11.70 -7.40 3.96
N SER A 345 -11.57 -8.72 3.75
CA SER A 345 -10.96 -9.62 4.72
C SER A 345 -9.89 -10.51 4.08
N ALA A 346 -8.86 -10.86 4.87
CA ALA A 346 -7.86 -11.87 4.51
C ALA A 346 -8.05 -13.13 5.36
N PRO A 347 -7.90 -14.34 4.79
CA PRO A 347 -8.01 -15.57 5.56
C PRO A 347 -6.85 -15.70 6.55
N LEU A 348 -7.10 -16.31 7.71
CA LEU A 348 -6.04 -16.59 8.68
C LEU A 348 -4.98 -17.53 8.05
N PRO A 349 -3.68 -17.23 8.18
CA PRO A 349 -2.64 -18.07 7.59
C PRO A 349 -2.54 -19.43 8.31
N ALA A 350 -2.09 -20.45 7.59
CA ALA A 350 -2.01 -21.82 8.10
C ALA A 350 -1.24 -21.92 9.43
N SER A 351 -0.15 -21.14 9.59
CA SER A 351 0.60 -21.09 10.84
C SER A 351 -0.23 -20.59 12.03
N PHE A 352 -1.05 -19.57 11.80
CA PHE A 352 -1.97 -19.06 12.84
C PHE A 352 -3.04 -20.10 13.20
N LEU A 353 -3.68 -20.69 12.19
CA LEU A 353 -4.68 -21.74 12.36
C LEU A 353 -4.12 -22.97 13.09
N THR A 354 -2.88 -23.35 12.80
CA THR A 354 -2.21 -24.47 13.50
C THR A 354 -2.02 -24.15 14.97
N CYS A 355 -1.49 -22.99 15.33
CA CYS A 355 -1.33 -22.59 16.72
C CYS A 355 -2.69 -22.45 17.44
N LEU A 356 -3.69 -21.90 16.75
CA LEU A 356 -5.04 -21.78 17.30
C LEU A 356 -5.63 -23.16 17.65
N ARG A 357 -5.52 -24.15 16.76
CA ARG A 357 -5.95 -25.54 17.01
C ARG A 357 -5.18 -26.21 18.13
N ILE A 358 -3.85 -26.06 18.19
CA ILE A 358 -3.01 -26.55 19.29
C ILE A 358 -3.56 -26.06 20.64
N LEU A 359 -3.91 -24.78 20.70
CA LEU A 359 -4.44 -24.14 21.90
C LEU A 359 -5.94 -24.36 22.11
N GLY A 360 -6.57 -25.25 21.33
CA GLY A 360 -7.98 -25.64 21.48
C GLY A 360 -8.97 -24.55 21.05
N GLY A 361 -8.54 -23.59 20.26
CA GLY A 361 -9.41 -22.59 19.65
C GLY A 361 -9.92 -23.03 18.28
N GLU A 362 -11.05 -22.45 17.87
CA GLU A 362 -11.64 -22.61 16.55
C GLU A 362 -11.62 -21.26 15.81
N ALA A 363 -11.44 -21.31 14.50
CA ALA A 363 -11.61 -20.15 13.65
C ALA A 363 -13.11 -19.97 13.36
N ASN A 364 -13.87 -19.44 14.31
CA ASN A 364 -15.26 -19.10 14.07
C ASN A 364 -15.32 -17.92 13.11
N GLY A 365 -15.77 -18.15 11.87
CA GLY A 365 -16.00 -17.13 10.84
C GLY A 365 -15.14 -17.28 9.58
N GLU A 366 -15.07 -18.47 8.98
CA GLU A 366 -14.83 -18.65 7.53
C GLU A 366 -16.15 -18.57 6.77
#